data_67ee377b399f393cbeea5930d4d6a1c0
#
_entry.id   67ee377b399f393cbeea5930d4d6a1c0
#
_cell.length_a   1.000
_cell.length_b   1.000
_cell.length_c   1.000
_cell.angle_alpha   90.00
_cell.angle_beta   90.00
_cell.angle_gamma   90.00
#
_symmetry.space_group_name_H-M   'P 1'
#
loop_
_entity.id
_entity.type
_entity.pdbx_description
1 polymer ?
#
loop_
_entity_poly.entity_id
_entity_poly.type
_entity_poly.pdbx_seq_one_letter_code
_entity_poly.pdbx_strand_id
1 'polypeptide(L)'
;MTHYAKGSVSISTVFLLTTGVVTGIPFILLGIAGTSDSLIGGTVCIFIGAAIILCLIHVLLADIRMKRLVNDGRFHIIKDTVSRLSRGEPQGKYRTVDVLYFTRFGRYIPSQTTFDLSSVGDEFYLVIIPTRKPKICFAYHTMMYECNDVDDVNI
;
A
#
# COMPACT_ATOMS: atom_id res chain seq x y z
N MET A 1 -22.56 -3.17 4.22
CA MET A 1 -21.22 -3.26 3.63
C MET A 1 -20.08 -3.55 4.60
N THR A 2 -20.33 -4.21 5.72
CA THR A 2 -19.36 -4.41 6.83
C THR A 2 -18.56 -5.72 6.81
N HIS A 3 -18.66 -6.54 5.75
CA HIS A 3 -18.07 -7.90 5.76
C HIS A 3 -16.69 -8.05 5.09
N TYR A 4 -16.17 -7.03 4.39
CA TYR A 4 -14.89 -7.14 3.65
C TYR A 4 -13.64 -6.68 4.40
N ALA A 5 -13.78 -6.05 5.55
CA ALA A 5 -12.62 -5.55 6.32
C ALA A 5 -12.07 -6.54 7.36
N LYS A 6 -12.75 -7.66 7.60
CA LYS A 6 -12.30 -8.65 8.58
C LYS A 6 -11.41 -9.70 7.94
N GLY A 7 -10.09 -9.49 8.00
CA GLY A 7 -9.15 -10.60 8.02
C GLY A 7 -8.20 -10.82 6.86
N SER A 8 -8.08 -9.96 5.87
CA SER A 8 -7.01 -10.09 4.89
C SER A 8 -5.76 -9.37 5.38
N VAL A 9 -4.97 -10.04 6.21
CA VAL A 9 -3.53 -9.73 6.26
C VAL A 9 -3.05 -9.93 4.84
N SER A 10 -2.56 -8.85 4.20
CA SER A 10 -2.07 -8.95 2.83
C SER A 10 -1.06 -10.08 2.76
N ILE A 11 -1.23 -11.01 1.82
CA ILE A 11 -0.29 -12.12 1.59
C ILE A 11 1.13 -11.59 1.48
N SER A 12 1.29 -10.39 0.91
CA SER A 12 2.58 -9.68 0.86
C SER A 12 3.13 -9.31 2.23
N THR A 13 2.30 -8.94 3.20
CA THR A 13 2.75 -8.59 4.57
C THR A 13 3.19 -9.84 5.32
N VAL A 14 2.49 -10.96 5.17
CA VAL A 14 2.89 -12.24 5.76
C VAL A 14 4.19 -12.72 5.14
N PHE A 15 4.31 -12.65 3.82
CA PHE A 15 5.53 -13.05 3.10
C PHE A 15 6.73 -12.18 3.49
N LEU A 16 6.58 -10.87 3.58
CA LEU A 16 7.61 -9.96 4.06
C LEU A 16 8.03 -10.24 5.49
N LEU A 17 7.08 -10.51 6.40
CA LEU A 17 7.37 -10.87 7.79
C LEU A 17 8.15 -12.19 7.89
N THR A 18 7.67 -13.24 7.21
CA THR A 18 8.35 -14.53 7.24
C THR A 18 9.76 -14.46 6.64
N THR A 19 9.91 -13.81 5.48
CA THR A 19 11.21 -13.65 4.84
C THR A 19 12.17 -12.85 5.71
N GLY A 20 11.73 -11.76 6.32
CA GLY A 20 12.61 -10.92 7.11
C GLY A 20 12.98 -11.50 8.47
N VAL A 21 12.09 -12.26 9.12
CA VAL A 21 12.43 -12.99 10.34
C VAL A 21 13.41 -14.11 10.02
N VAL A 22 13.16 -14.87 8.94
CA VAL A 22 14.03 -15.98 8.49
C VAL A 22 15.40 -15.48 8.06
N THR A 23 15.54 -14.26 7.54
CA THR A 23 16.82 -13.68 7.15
C THR A 23 17.49 -12.88 8.27
N GLY A 24 16.76 -12.05 8.99
CA GLY A 24 17.30 -11.12 10.00
C GLY A 24 17.86 -11.83 11.23
N ILE A 25 17.16 -12.85 11.74
CA ILE A 25 17.62 -13.60 12.91
C ILE A 25 18.94 -14.35 12.65
N PRO A 26 19.11 -15.12 11.56
CA PRO A 26 20.39 -15.76 11.26
C PRO A 26 21.56 -14.77 11.14
N PHE A 27 21.33 -13.58 10.55
CA PHE A 27 22.39 -12.56 10.48
C PHE A 27 22.86 -12.09 11.87
N ILE A 28 21.94 -11.91 12.81
CA ILE A 28 22.28 -11.55 14.19
C ILE A 28 23.05 -12.71 14.87
N LEU A 29 22.58 -13.95 14.72
CA LEU A 29 23.23 -15.11 15.32
C LEU A 29 24.63 -15.35 14.74
N LEU A 30 24.79 -15.21 13.43
CA LEU A 30 26.10 -15.27 12.76
C LEU A 30 27.02 -14.13 13.23
N GLY A 31 26.46 -12.95 13.45
CA GLY A 31 27.21 -11.83 13.98
C GLY A 31 27.73 -12.10 15.40
N ILE A 32 26.90 -12.67 16.27
CA ILE A 32 27.29 -13.03 17.64
C ILE A 32 28.35 -14.13 17.63
N ALA A 33 28.18 -15.18 16.81
CA ALA A 33 29.16 -16.27 16.68
C ALA A 33 30.47 -15.79 16.05
N GLY A 34 30.42 -14.89 15.09
CA GLY A 34 31.58 -14.38 14.37
C GLY A 34 32.39 -13.32 15.12
N THR A 35 31.90 -12.79 16.25
CA THR A 35 32.64 -11.81 17.06
C THR A 35 33.89 -12.43 17.72
N SER A 36 33.93 -13.76 17.90
CA SER A 36 35.11 -14.49 18.41
C SER A 36 36.27 -14.50 17.41
N ASP A 37 35.97 -14.51 16.11
CA ASP A 37 37.00 -14.65 15.04
C ASP A 37 37.34 -13.27 14.42
N SER A 38 36.36 -12.40 14.30
CA SER A 38 36.54 -11.03 13.78
C SER A 38 35.49 -10.08 14.39
N LEU A 39 35.94 -9.19 15.26
CA LEU A 39 35.08 -8.22 15.93
C LEU A 39 34.35 -7.32 14.90
N ILE A 40 35.03 -6.92 13.83
CA ILE A 40 34.48 -6.05 12.79
C ILE A 40 33.39 -6.80 12.00
N GLY A 41 33.68 -8.02 11.55
CA GLY A 41 32.74 -8.82 10.77
C GLY A 41 31.46 -9.15 11.53
N GLY A 42 31.61 -9.58 12.79
CA GLY A 42 30.47 -9.88 13.66
C GLY A 42 29.59 -8.67 13.90
N THR A 43 30.19 -7.50 14.18
CA THR A 43 29.45 -6.26 14.41
C THR A 43 28.67 -5.84 13.18
N VAL A 44 29.24 -5.91 11.99
CA VAL A 44 28.56 -5.58 10.72
C VAL A 44 27.33 -6.49 10.49
N CYS A 45 27.44 -7.79 10.75
CA CYS A 45 26.33 -8.74 10.62
C CYS A 45 25.18 -8.41 11.59
N ILE A 46 25.49 -8.02 12.84
CA ILE A 46 24.48 -7.63 13.82
C ILE A 46 23.73 -6.37 13.35
N PHE A 47 24.43 -5.36 12.84
CA PHE A 47 23.83 -4.14 12.35
C PHE A 47 22.91 -4.39 11.14
N ILE A 48 23.32 -5.25 10.21
CA ILE A 48 22.48 -5.63 9.05
C ILE A 48 21.21 -6.34 9.52
N GLY A 49 21.32 -7.31 10.40
CA GLY A 49 20.17 -8.04 10.94
C GLY A 49 19.20 -7.11 11.69
N ALA A 50 19.72 -6.20 12.52
CA ALA A 50 18.91 -5.21 13.23
C ALA A 50 18.21 -4.24 12.28
N ALA A 51 18.88 -3.77 11.23
CA ALA A 51 18.28 -2.89 10.21
C ALA A 51 17.13 -3.58 9.45
N ILE A 52 17.26 -4.85 9.11
CA ILE A 52 16.20 -5.65 8.48
C ILE A 52 14.99 -5.73 9.40
N ILE A 53 15.18 -6.05 10.68
CA ILE A 53 14.09 -6.17 11.66
C ILE A 53 13.40 -4.82 11.87
N LEU A 54 14.13 -3.72 11.99
CA LEU A 54 13.55 -2.38 12.14
C LEU A 54 12.73 -1.97 10.92
N CYS A 55 13.21 -2.28 9.70
CA CYS A 55 12.47 -2.02 8.48
C CYS A 55 11.14 -2.78 8.45
N LEU A 56 11.14 -4.06 8.86
CA LEU A 56 9.93 -4.88 8.94
C LEU A 56 8.92 -4.33 9.96
N ILE A 57 9.39 -3.94 11.15
CA ILE A 57 8.53 -3.32 12.18
C ILE A 57 7.91 -2.05 11.62
N HIS A 58 8.66 -1.23 10.90
CA HIS A 58 8.14 0.00 10.29
C HIS A 58 7.02 -0.27 9.27
N VAL A 59 7.22 -1.26 8.38
CA VAL A 59 6.20 -1.68 7.40
C VAL A 59 4.95 -2.22 8.10
N LEU A 60 5.12 -3.06 9.13
CA LEU A 60 4.01 -3.61 9.89
C LEU A 60 3.19 -2.53 10.61
N LEU A 61 3.86 -1.57 11.24
CA LEU A 61 3.18 -0.46 11.92
C LEU A 61 2.42 0.43 10.94
N ALA A 62 2.95 0.64 9.73
CA ALA A 62 2.25 1.37 8.68
C ALA A 62 0.97 0.65 8.24
N ASP A 63 1.02 -0.67 8.05
CA ASP A 63 -0.16 -1.49 7.68
C ASP A 63 -1.23 -1.48 8.79
N ILE A 64 -0.81 -1.63 10.06
CA ILE A 64 -1.72 -1.57 11.22
C ILE A 64 -2.39 -0.19 11.32
N ARG A 65 -1.64 0.90 11.12
CA ARG A 65 -2.19 2.27 11.14
C ARG A 65 -3.25 2.45 10.04
N MET A 66 -2.97 1.98 8.83
CA MET A 66 -3.93 2.06 7.73
C MET A 66 -5.22 1.29 8.04
N LYS A 67 -5.10 0.06 8.58
CA LYS A 67 -6.26 -0.75 8.98
C LYS A 67 -7.08 -0.09 10.08
N ARG A 68 -6.44 0.54 11.05
CA ARG A 68 -7.14 1.29 12.10
C ARG A 68 -7.92 2.46 11.52
N LEU A 69 -7.32 3.26 10.64
CA LEU A 69 -8.01 4.39 10.00
C LEU A 69 -9.27 3.94 9.24
N VAL A 70 -9.19 2.80 8.55
CA VAL A 70 -10.35 2.24 7.84
C VAL A 70 -11.41 1.71 8.83
N ASN A 71 -10.99 1.00 9.89
CA ASN A 71 -11.92 0.45 10.90
C ASN A 71 -12.59 1.56 11.74
N ASP A 72 -11.88 2.65 11.99
CA ASP A 72 -12.40 3.83 12.73
C ASP A 72 -13.33 4.68 11.85
N GLY A 73 -13.60 4.27 10.60
CA GLY A 73 -14.42 5.05 9.67
C GLY A 73 -13.78 6.37 9.22
N ARG A 74 -12.48 6.52 9.42
CA ARG A 74 -11.74 7.74 9.02
C ARG A 74 -11.35 7.66 7.55
N PHE A 75 -12.32 7.61 6.69
CA PHE A 75 -12.15 7.71 5.24
C PHE A 75 -13.23 8.64 4.69
N HIS A 76 -12.97 9.23 3.56
CA HIS A 76 -13.92 10.04 2.81
C HIS A 76 -14.25 9.34 1.50
N ILE A 77 -15.51 9.38 1.12
CA ILE A 77 -15.97 8.93 -0.19
C ILE A 77 -16.25 10.16 -1.03
N ILE A 78 -15.46 10.36 -2.06
CA ILE A 78 -15.52 11.55 -2.91
C ILE A 78 -15.75 11.12 -4.35
N LYS A 79 -16.57 11.87 -5.06
CA LYS A 79 -16.79 11.67 -6.49
C LYS A 79 -15.76 12.46 -7.28
N ASP A 80 -15.07 11.79 -8.21
CA ASP A 80 -14.10 12.43 -9.09
C ASP A 80 -14.13 11.80 -10.48
N THR A 81 -13.62 12.52 -11.46
CA THR A 81 -13.70 12.18 -12.87
C THR A 81 -12.33 11.76 -13.40
N VAL A 82 -12.31 10.75 -14.26
CA VAL A 82 -11.10 10.32 -14.96
C VAL A 82 -10.69 11.37 -15.98
N SER A 83 -9.54 11.99 -15.78
CA SER A 83 -8.98 13.00 -16.68
C SER A 83 -8.11 12.38 -17.76
N ARG A 84 -7.45 11.26 -17.49
CA ARG A 84 -6.56 10.57 -18.43
C ARG A 84 -6.42 9.10 -18.07
N LEU A 85 -6.35 8.23 -19.10
CA LEU A 85 -5.90 6.85 -18.99
C LEU A 85 -4.48 6.73 -19.55
N SER A 86 -3.66 5.92 -18.91
CA SER A 86 -2.32 5.62 -19.39
C SER A 86 -2.04 4.15 -19.27
N ARG A 87 -1.77 3.49 -20.40
CA ARG A 87 -1.49 2.05 -20.45
C ARG A 87 0.00 1.81 -20.47
N GLY A 88 0.46 0.84 -19.68
CA GLY A 88 1.84 0.40 -19.67
C GLY A 88 2.83 1.44 -19.12
N GLU A 89 2.44 2.28 -18.17
CA GLU A 89 3.37 3.22 -17.54
C GLU A 89 4.47 2.49 -16.77
N PRO A 90 5.74 2.90 -16.91
CA PRO A 90 6.83 2.28 -16.19
C PRO A 90 6.69 2.49 -14.68
N GLN A 91 6.67 1.39 -13.93
CA GLN A 91 6.73 1.37 -12.48
C GLN A 91 8.01 0.67 -12.03
N GLY A 92 9.08 1.45 -11.80
CA GLY A 92 10.40 0.90 -11.52
C GLY A 92 11.08 0.35 -12.76
N LYS A 93 12.08 -0.53 -12.55
CA LYS A 93 12.99 -0.97 -13.64
C LYS A 93 12.39 -2.04 -14.56
N TYR A 94 11.42 -2.84 -14.08
CA TYR A 94 10.98 -4.05 -14.81
C TYR A 94 9.46 -4.25 -14.85
N ARG A 95 8.68 -3.29 -14.39
CA ARG A 95 7.22 -3.42 -14.31
C ARG A 95 6.55 -2.26 -15.01
N THR A 96 5.54 -2.57 -15.81
CA THR A 96 4.59 -1.60 -16.35
C THR A 96 3.24 -1.79 -15.68
N VAL A 97 2.50 -0.71 -15.50
CA VAL A 97 1.17 -0.71 -14.90
C VAL A 97 0.25 0.20 -15.69
N ASP A 98 -1.02 -0.17 -15.71
CA ASP A 98 -2.07 0.67 -16.24
C ASP A 98 -2.54 1.65 -15.16
N VAL A 99 -2.76 2.90 -15.52
CA VAL A 99 -2.98 3.99 -14.57
C VAL A 99 -4.19 4.83 -14.98
N LEU A 100 -5.08 5.09 -14.03
CA LEU A 100 -6.11 6.11 -14.13
C LEU A 100 -5.63 7.39 -13.44
N TYR A 101 -5.82 8.52 -14.12
CA TYR A 101 -5.59 9.83 -13.53
C TYR A 101 -6.92 10.50 -13.26
N PHE A 102 -7.15 10.86 -12.02
CA PHE A 102 -8.31 11.61 -11.58
C PHE A 102 -8.01 13.11 -11.56
N THR A 103 -9.03 13.91 -11.74
CA THR A 103 -8.88 15.38 -11.88
C THR A 103 -8.34 16.02 -10.60
N ARG A 104 -8.83 15.59 -9.43
CA ARG A 104 -8.44 16.17 -8.12
C ARG A 104 -7.35 15.37 -7.42
N PHE A 105 -7.43 14.03 -7.49
CA PHE A 105 -6.64 13.14 -6.64
C PHE A 105 -5.47 12.47 -7.36
N GLY A 106 -5.31 12.74 -8.64
CA GLY A 106 -4.18 12.29 -9.43
C GLY A 106 -4.16 10.80 -9.70
N ARG A 107 -3.04 10.16 -9.50
CA ARG A 107 -2.72 8.82 -10.01
C ARG A 107 -3.32 7.69 -9.17
N TYR A 108 -3.97 6.72 -9.83
CA TYR A 108 -4.45 5.47 -9.24
C TYR A 108 -4.13 4.28 -10.14
N ILE A 109 -3.72 3.15 -9.56
CA ILE A 109 -3.45 1.89 -10.27
C ILE A 109 -4.65 0.98 -10.04
N PRO A 110 -5.55 0.82 -11.03
CA PRO A 110 -6.73 -0.03 -10.92
C PRO A 110 -6.40 -1.51 -11.11
N SER A 111 -7.42 -2.37 -10.94
CA SER A 111 -7.37 -3.72 -11.50
C SER A 111 -7.46 -3.66 -13.03
N GLN A 112 -6.97 -4.71 -13.71
CA GLN A 112 -7.05 -4.80 -15.18
C GLN A 112 -8.49 -4.60 -15.68
N THR A 113 -9.44 -5.31 -15.06
CA THR A 113 -10.86 -5.22 -15.41
C THR A 113 -11.41 -3.80 -15.25
N THR A 114 -11.05 -3.11 -14.15
CA THR A 114 -11.49 -1.73 -13.93
C THR A 114 -10.90 -0.81 -14.98
N PHE A 115 -9.63 -0.98 -15.34
CA PHE A 115 -8.99 -0.17 -16.37
C PHE A 115 -9.62 -0.33 -17.74
N ASP A 116 -9.86 -1.58 -18.16
CA ASP A 116 -10.43 -1.89 -19.49
C ASP A 116 -11.88 -1.41 -19.65
N LEU A 117 -12.61 -1.26 -18.55
CA LEU A 117 -13.97 -0.72 -18.51
C LEU A 117 -14.04 0.80 -18.34
N SER A 118 -12.89 1.47 -18.14
CA SER A 118 -12.84 2.92 -17.88
C SER A 118 -12.57 3.73 -19.14
N SER A 119 -13.20 4.89 -19.20
CA SER A 119 -13.01 5.89 -20.26
C SER A 119 -12.70 7.27 -19.65
N VAL A 120 -12.09 8.16 -20.44
CA VAL A 120 -11.92 9.55 -20.03
C VAL A 120 -13.29 10.20 -19.89
N GLY A 121 -13.51 10.88 -18.78
CA GLY A 121 -14.80 11.48 -18.44
C GLY A 121 -15.67 10.64 -17.52
N ASP A 122 -15.33 9.35 -17.31
CA ASP A 122 -16.07 8.50 -16.38
C ASP A 122 -15.91 8.98 -14.94
N GLU A 123 -16.99 8.87 -14.18
CA GLU A 123 -17.05 9.24 -12.78
C GLU A 123 -16.83 8.03 -11.88
N PHE A 124 -16.07 8.24 -10.82
CA PHE A 124 -15.75 7.22 -9.82
C PHE A 124 -16.01 7.73 -8.41
N TYR A 125 -16.46 6.84 -7.54
CA TYR A 125 -16.39 7.03 -6.10
C TYR A 125 -15.02 6.61 -5.61
N LEU A 126 -14.26 7.56 -5.07
CA LEU A 126 -12.92 7.37 -4.52
C LEU A 126 -13.00 7.27 -3.01
N VAL A 127 -12.52 6.16 -2.46
CA VAL A 127 -12.32 6.03 -1.01
C VAL A 127 -10.92 6.54 -0.67
N ILE A 128 -10.88 7.64 0.06
CA ILE A 128 -9.66 8.37 0.36
C ILE A 128 -9.42 8.37 1.86
N ILE A 129 -8.19 8.06 2.27
CA ILE A 129 -7.77 8.22 3.65
C ILE A 129 -7.17 9.63 3.82
N PRO A 130 -7.70 10.42 4.78
CA PRO A 130 -7.19 11.77 5.06
C PRO A 130 -5.84 11.69 5.74
N THR A 131 -4.79 11.65 4.95
CA THR A 131 -3.41 11.77 5.39
C THR A 131 -2.83 13.07 4.87
N ARG A 132 -1.64 13.48 5.32
CA ARG A 132 -0.95 14.69 4.83
C ARG A 132 -0.83 14.73 3.28
N LYS A 133 -0.78 13.55 2.65
CA LYS A 133 -0.95 13.39 1.20
C LYS A 133 -2.12 12.41 1.02
N PRO A 134 -3.31 12.87 0.62
CA PRO A 134 -4.48 12.02 0.46
C PRO A 134 -4.14 10.87 -0.49
N LYS A 135 -4.49 9.65 -0.07
CA LYS A 135 -4.22 8.44 -0.83
C LYS A 135 -5.53 7.77 -1.20
N ILE A 136 -5.71 7.53 -2.49
CA ILE A 136 -6.82 6.73 -3.00
C ILE A 136 -6.56 5.27 -2.60
N CYS A 137 -7.48 4.69 -1.83
CA CYS A 137 -7.43 3.28 -1.43
C CYS A 137 -8.21 2.41 -2.39
N PHE A 138 -9.40 2.87 -2.79
CA PHE A 138 -10.29 2.19 -3.71
C PHE A 138 -10.95 3.20 -4.64
N ALA A 139 -11.28 2.73 -5.84
CA ALA A 139 -12.04 3.47 -6.82
C ALA A 139 -13.15 2.55 -7.37
N TYR A 140 -14.39 3.01 -7.31
CA TYR A 140 -15.56 2.27 -7.75
C TYR A 140 -16.27 3.08 -8.84
N HIS A 141 -16.50 2.46 -9.98
CA HIS A 141 -17.18 3.11 -11.10
C HIS A 141 -18.64 3.42 -10.74
N THR A 142 -19.10 4.66 -10.97
CA THR A 142 -20.46 5.09 -10.58
C THR A 142 -21.57 4.32 -11.30
N MET A 143 -21.32 3.80 -12.50
CA MET A 143 -22.29 2.95 -13.22
C MET A 143 -22.52 1.59 -12.55
N MET A 144 -21.59 1.11 -11.73
CA MET A 144 -21.67 -0.21 -11.08
C MET A 144 -22.09 -0.12 -9.61
N TYR A 145 -21.96 1.06 -9.02
CA TYR A 145 -22.14 1.25 -7.58
C TYR A 145 -22.89 2.55 -7.32
N GLU A 146 -23.90 2.51 -6.46
CA GLU A 146 -24.53 3.69 -5.88
C GLU A 146 -23.97 3.92 -4.48
N CYS A 147 -23.62 5.16 -4.18
CA CYS A 147 -23.19 5.58 -2.86
C CYS A 147 -24.13 6.66 -2.35
N ASN A 148 -24.78 6.41 -1.21
CA ASN A 148 -25.73 7.36 -0.62
C ASN A 148 -25.06 8.45 0.21
N ASP A 149 -23.82 8.21 0.67
CA ASP A 149 -23.06 9.13 1.50
C ASP A 149 -21.78 9.54 0.76
N VAL A 150 -21.89 10.55 -0.08
CA VAL A 150 -20.73 11.18 -0.74
C VAL A 150 -20.36 12.42 0.05
N ASP A 151 -19.12 12.47 0.53
CA ASP A 151 -18.60 13.61 1.26
C ASP A 151 -18.30 14.77 0.29
N ASP A 152 -18.94 15.92 0.48
CA ASP A 152 -18.58 17.17 -0.17
C ASP A 152 -17.32 17.77 0.48
N VAL A 153 -16.18 17.10 0.30
CA VAL A 153 -14.91 17.60 0.85
C VAL A 153 -14.25 18.55 -0.13
N ASN A 154 -14.29 19.81 0.16
CA ASN A 154 -13.41 20.82 -0.42
C ASN A 154 -12.02 20.67 0.24
N ILE A 155 -11.12 19.91 -0.40
CA ILE A 155 -9.71 19.76 0.02
C ILE A 155 -8.86 20.80 -0.71
#